data_111510fb5e83b02bbccd7616e9420e4b
#
_entry.id   111510fb5e83b02bbccd7616e9420e4b
#
_cell.length_a   1.000
_cell.length_b   1.000
_cell.length_c   1.000
_cell.angle_alpha   90.00
_cell.angle_beta   90.00
_cell.angle_gamma   90.00
#
_symmetry.space_group_name_H-M   'P 1'
#
loop_
_entity.id
_entity.type
_entity.pdbx_description
1 polymer ?
#
loop_
_entity_poly.entity_id
_entity_poly.type
_entity_poly.pdbx_seq_one_letter_code
_entity_poly.pdbx_strand_id
1 'polypeptide(L)'
;MFSTNVTRRTAASAILFAAAAHAQPSFQPLGDFSGGTFYSDAWRVSNDGRAVAGGGTPASGLVAQRWTTTDALVRLGTLPGFEVSSFSTGISASGAAVCGYSSSASANQAFRWTADGGIVGLGDLPGGDESSAANFISGDGTTVVGSGDQNFANNTMQAFRWTEATGMVGLGYTQGHHDWSEAWAASADGSVVSGISLKIGSDGEAFVWTQSTGIIGLGDLPGSDNYSVGLDMTPTGSVITGGCSPAGGYEAFRWTQAGGMFALGDLPGGDHYSSGYGITDDGNTIVGVADWDGGFGGAHAFIWDAAHGMRNLQTVLETEYGLDLTGWTLLYANDISGDGRYITGQGINPNGDNEAWLVDLGDCPADFNNDGNVNTIDVLDFLNAWVAGC
;
A
#
# COMPACT_ATOMS: atom_id res chain seq x y z
N MET A 1 -14.06 -45.98 -71.95
CA MET A 1 -14.39 -45.98 -70.50
C MET A 1 -13.15 -45.56 -69.73
N PHE A 2 -13.05 -44.32 -69.37
CA PHE A 2 -11.96 -43.80 -68.55
C PHE A 2 -12.55 -43.45 -67.13
N SER A 3 -12.06 -44.22 -66.15
CA SER A 3 -12.40 -43.99 -64.73
C SER A 3 -11.39 -43.01 -64.14
N THR A 4 -11.85 -41.82 -63.74
CA THR A 4 -11.04 -40.86 -63.03
C THR A 4 -11.27 -41.02 -61.51
N ASN A 5 -10.29 -41.56 -60.80
CA ASN A 5 -10.22 -41.61 -59.38
C ASN A 5 -9.84 -40.20 -58.80
N VAL A 6 -10.80 -39.51 -58.16
CA VAL A 6 -10.55 -38.29 -57.42
C VAL A 6 -10.22 -38.68 -55.97
N THR A 7 -8.93 -38.58 -55.62
CA THR A 7 -8.46 -38.74 -54.23
C THR A 7 -8.72 -37.44 -53.48
N ARG A 8 -9.70 -37.41 -52.57
CA ARG A 8 -9.89 -36.31 -51.62
C ARG A 8 -8.80 -36.39 -50.56
N ARG A 9 -7.89 -35.41 -50.55
CA ARG A 9 -6.98 -35.16 -49.43
C ARG A 9 -7.72 -34.36 -48.40
N THR A 10 -8.05 -34.97 -47.26
CA THR A 10 -8.47 -34.28 -46.05
C THR A 10 -7.22 -33.65 -45.41
N ALA A 11 -7.10 -32.34 -45.48
CA ALA A 11 -6.13 -31.59 -44.69
C ALA A 11 -6.67 -31.49 -43.26
N ALA A 12 -6.05 -32.20 -42.34
CA ALA A 12 -6.27 -31.98 -40.91
C ALA A 12 -5.48 -30.72 -40.51
N SER A 13 -6.20 -29.62 -40.31
CA SER A 13 -5.60 -28.44 -39.67
C SER A 13 -5.45 -28.74 -38.18
N ALA A 14 -4.20 -28.95 -37.74
CA ALA A 14 -3.88 -28.97 -36.34
C ALA A 14 -3.96 -27.50 -35.82
N ILE A 15 -5.01 -27.17 -35.09
CA ILE A 15 -5.10 -25.92 -34.34
C ILE A 15 -4.22 -26.12 -33.12
N LEU A 16 -3.03 -25.49 -33.10
CA LEU A 16 -2.22 -25.35 -31.88
C LEU A 16 -2.95 -24.35 -31.00
N PHE A 17 -3.55 -24.83 -29.91
CA PHE A 17 -3.94 -23.98 -28.78
C PHE A 17 -2.66 -23.59 -28.05
N ALA A 18 -2.28 -22.33 -28.11
CA ALA A 18 -1.40 -21.76 -27.11
C ALA A 18 -2.23 -21.66 -25.82
N ALA A 19 -2.02 -22.58 -24.89
CA ALA A 19 -2.50 -22.36 -23.52
C ALA A 19 -1.90 -21.02 -23.05
N ALA A 20 -2.74 -20.09 -22.64
CA ALA A 20 -2.25 -18.90 -21.96
C ALA A 20 -1.44 -19.39 -20.75
N ALA A 21 -0.14 -19.04 -20.71
CA ALA A 21 0.69 -19.37 -19.57
C ALA A 21 0.21 -18.45 -18.43
N HIS A 22 -0.55 -18.99 -17.48
CA HIS A 22 -0.87 -18.29 -16.24
C HIS A 22 0.44 -17.92 -15.54
N ALA A 23 0.53 -16.68 -15.06
CA ALA A 23 1.67 -16.27 -14.28
C ALA A 23 1.71 -17.09 -12.97
N GLN A 24 2.84 -17.75 -12.74
CA GLN A 24 3.03 -18.54 -11.53
C GLN A 24 3.34 -17.61 -10.35
N PRO A 25 2.90 -17.97 -9.13
CA PRO A 25 3.29 -17.24 -7.93
C PRO A 25 4.80 -17.10 -7.84
N SER A 26 5.26 -15.92 -7.41
CA SER A 26 6.69 -15.66 -7.24
C SER A 26 6.96 -14.72 -6.07
N PHE A 27 8.13 -14.91 -5.46
CA PHE A 27 8.67 -14.03 -4.42
C PHE A 27 9.95 -13.38 -4.93
N GLN A 28 10.06 -12.07 -4.79
CA GLN A 28 11.20 -11.30 -5.29
C GLN A 28 11.79 -10.42 -4.20
N PRO A 29 13.02 -10.68 -3.73
CA PRO A 29 13.82 -9.69 -3.02
C PRO A 29 14.07 -8.48 -3.91
N LEU A 30 13.90 -7.27 -3.37
CA LEU A 30 14.06 -6.03 -4.15
C LEU A 30 15.49 -5.48 -4.09
N GLY A 31 16.31 -6.00 -3.15
CA GLY A 31 17.69 -5.59 -2.98
C GLY A 31 17.85 -4.22 -2.34
N ASP A 32 19.10 -3.74 -2.31
CA ASP A 32 19.49 -2.41 -1.85
C ASP A 32 20.58 -1.82 -2.75
N PHE A 33 20.82 -0.52 -2.61
CA PHE A 33 21.94 0.14 -3.29
C PHE A 33 23.28 -0.30 -2.74
N SER A 34 24.26 -0.43 -3.60
CA SER A 34 25.62 -0.75 -3.16
C SER A 34 26.30 0.41 -2.41
N GLY A 35 27.10 0.08 -1.39
CA GLY A 35 28.04 1.00 -0.73
C GLY A 35 27.64 1.51 0.65
N GLY A 36 26.43 1.23 1.12
CA GLY A 36 25.96 1.49 2.49
C GLY A 36 25.88 0.24 3.36
N THR A 37 25.28 0.36 4.54
CA THR A 37 24.80 -0.78 5.31
C THR A 37 23.56 -1.31 4.58
N PHE A 38 23.50 -2.62 4.34
CA PHE A 38 22.37 -3.21 3.61
C PHE A 38 21.07 -2.98 4.39
N TYR A 39 20.16 -2.21 3.81
CA TYR A 39 18.83 -1.93 4.33
C TYR A 39 17.95 -1.42 3.19
N SER A 40 16.81 -2.06 2.98
CA SER A 40 15.77 -1.54 2.11
C SER A 40 14.39 -1.80 2.69
N ASP A 41 13.45 -0.92 2.39
CA ASP A 41 12.04 -1.04 2.69
C ASP A 41 11.19 -0.81 1.44
N ALA A 42 9.95 -1.34 1.46
CA ALA A 42 8.94 -1.14 0.44
C ALA A 42 7.65 -0.74 1.13
N TRP A 43 7.12 0.44 0.77
CA TRP A 43 5.93 1.01 1.39
C TRP A 43 4.68 0.84 0.57
N ARG A 44 4.78 1.00 -0.76
CA ARG A 44 3.61 0.94 -1.65
C ARG A 44 3.96 0.29 -2.98
N VAL A 45 2.98 -0.43 -3.56
CA VAL A 45 3.09 -1.11 -4.86
C VAL A 45 2.07 -0.54 -5.85
N SER A 46 2.45 -0.42 -7.13
CA SER A 46 1.51 -0.08 -8.21
C SER A 46 0.52 -1.22 -8.47
N ASN A 47 -0.66 -0.91 -9.02
CA ASN A 47 -1.70 -1.92 -9.27
C ASN A 47 -1.25 -3.06 -10.19
N ASP A 48 -0.30 -2.81 -11.09
CA ASP A 48 0.25 -3.83 -11.98
C ASP A 48 1.49 -4.56 -11.43
N GLY A 49 1.89 -4.29 -10.18
CA GLY A 49 3.08 -4.85 -9.52
C GLY A 49 4.42 -4.46 -10.13
N ARG A 50 4.43 -3.57 -11.15
CA ARG A 50 5.65 -3.23 -11.89
C ARG A 50 6.50 -2.16 -11.24
N ALA A 51 5.97 -1.47 -10.23
CA ALA A 51 6.70 -0.45 -9.50
C ALA A 51 6.41 -0.51 -8.00
N VAL A 52 7.45 -0.33 -7.20
CA VAL A 52 7.39 -0.28 -5.74
C VAL A 52 8.11 0.98 -5.27
N ALA A 53 7.48 1.74 -4.37
CA ALA A 53 8.10 2.88 -3.70
C ALA A 53 8.62 2.48 -2.32
N GLY A 54 9.79 2.99 -1.94
CA GLY A 54 10.41 2.68 -0.66
C GLY A 54 11.70 3.44 -0.42
N GLY A 55 12.54 2.95 0.46
CA GLY A 55 13.84 3.50 0.82
C GLY A 55 14.97 2.47 0.71
N GLY A 56 16.20 2.97 0.61
CA GLY A 56 17.40 2.15 0.64
C GLY A 56 18.61 2.97 1.07
N THR A 57 19.69 2.30 1.51
CA THR A 57 20.85 2.95 2.14
C THR A 57 22.12 2.85 1.31
N PRO A 58 22.31 3.67 0.26
CA PRO A 58 23.63 3.83 -0.35
C PRO A 58 24.64 4.47 0.63
N ALA A 59 25.91 4.55 0.24
CA ALA A 59 26.95 5.18 1.06
C ALA A 59 26.66 6.63 1.49
N SER A 60 25.74 7.32 0.80
CA SER A 60 25.32 8.69 1.09
C SER A 60 24.24 8.81 2.18
N GLY A 61 23.75 7.70 2.74
CA GLY A 61 22.63 7.68 3.68
C GLY A 61 21.32 7.24 3.01
N LEU A 62 20.23 7.26 3.75
CA LEU A 62 18.91 6.79 3.28
C LEU A 62 18.35 7.70 2.17
N VAL A 63 17.93 7.09 1.07
CA VAL A 63 17.34 7.81 -0.07
C VAL A 63 16.06 7.17 -0.56
N ALA A 64 15.14 8.03 -1.01
CA ALA A 64 13.92 7.63 -1.70
C ALA A 64 14.26 6.83 -2.96
N GLN A 65 13.58 5.72 -3.13
CA GLN A 65 13.75 4.83 -4.27
C GLN A 65 12.43 4.43 -4.90
N ARG A 66 12.52 4.09 -6.17
CA ARG A 66 11.48 3.40 -6.91
C ARG A 66 12.11 2.17 -7.55
N TRP A 67 11.64 1.01 -7.19
CA TRP A 67 11.97 -0.22 -7.89
C TRP A 67 11.02 -0.41 -9.08
N THR A 68 11.53 -0.96 -10.19
CA THR A 68 10.69 -1.36 -11.32
C THR A 68 11.16 -2.68 -11.92
N THR A 69 10.28 -3.38 -12.60
CA THR A 69 10.62 -4.62 -13.33
C THR A 69 11.59 -4.39 -14.49
N THR A 70 11.74 -3.17 -14.98
CA THR A 70 12.60 -2.81 -16.12
C THR A 70 13.92 -2.19 -15.71
N ASP A 71 13.89 -1.27 -14.72
CA ASP A 71 15.03 -0.43 -14.38
C ASP A 71 15.70 -0.82 -13.06
N ALA A 72 15.19 -1.91 -12.41
CA ALA A 72 15.57 -2.29 -11.06
C ALA A 72 15.41 -1.11 -10.07
N LEU A 73 16.45 -0.75 -9.31
CA LEU A 73 16.41 0.32 -8.32
C LEU A 73 16.76 1.68 -8.93
N VAL A 74 15.84 2.63 -8.87
CA VAL A 74 16.03 4.02 -9.29
C VAL A 74 16.03 4.93 -8.06
N ARG A 75 17.09 5.70 -7.89
CA ARG A 75 17.16 6.76 -6.87
C ARG A 75 16.33 7.96 -7.33
N LEU A 76 15.46 8.43 -6.47
CA LEU A 76 14.65 9.60 -6.79
C LEU A 76 15.39 10.93 -6.48
N GLY A 77 16.42 10.87 -5.64
CA GLY A 77 17.20 12.03 -5.22
C GLY A 77 16.63 12.72 -3.98
N THR A 78 17.07 13.96 -3.78
CA THR A 78 16.66 14.84 -2.68
C THR A 78 16.28 16.20 -3.24
N LEU A 79 15.50 16.98 -2.50
CA LEU A 79 15.21 18.37 -2.85
C LEU A 79 16.43 19.26 -2.53
N PRO A 80 16.69 20.32 -3.33
CA PRO A 80 17.70 21.34 -3.02
C PRO A 80 17.44 21.97 -1.64
N GLY A 81 18.47 21.98 -0.78
CA GLY A 81 18.37 22.45 0.62
C GLY A 81 17.94 21.37 1.61
N PHE A 82 17.59 20.14 1.14
CA PHE A 82 17.12 19.02 1.95
C PHE A 82 17.90 17.75 1.59
N GLU A 83 19.24 17.83 1.55
CA GLU A 83 20.10 16.76 1.04
C GLU A 83 20.56 15.75 2.10
N VAL A 84 20.01 15.74 3.33
CA VAL A 84 20.40 14.81 4.39
C VAL A 84 19.86 13.41 4.11
N SER A 85 18.57 13.30 3.75
CA SER A 85 17.93 12.03 3.37
C SER A 85 16.66 12.30 2.58
N SER A 86 16.11 11.24 1.98
CA SER A 86 14.78 11.26 1.40
C SER A 86 14.08 9.92 1.57
N PHE A 87 12.74 9.92 1.58
CA PHE A 87 11.90 8.75 1.74
C PHE A 87 10.78 8.77 0.73
N SER A 88 10.49 7.64 0.08
CA SER A 88 9.28 7.45 -0.70
C SER A 88 8.25 6.75 0.17
N THR A 89 7.06 7.34 0.29
CA THR A 89 5.97 6.85 1.15
C THR A 89 4.74 6.41 0.37
N GLY A 90 4.60 6.86 -0.88
CA GLY A 90 3.45 6.56 -1.73
C GLY A 90 3.81 6.47 -3.20
N ILE A 91 3.03 5.65 -3.93
CA ILE A 91 3.12 5.52 -5.39
C ILE A 91 1.70 5.50 -5.97
N SER A 92 1.51 6.12 -7.15
CA SER A 92 0.22 6.10 -7.84
C SER A 92 -0.10 4.70 -8.39
N ALA A 93 -1.38 4.41 -8.66
CA ALA A 93 -1.84 3.13 -9.18
C ALA A 93 -1.10 2.67 -10.45
N SER A 94 -0.71 3.61 -11.31
CA SER A 94 0.08 3.34 -12.52
C SER A 94 1.59 3.22 -12.27
N GLY A 95 2.08 3.47 -11.07
CA GLY A 95 3.50 3.53 -10.77
C GLY A 95 4.24 4.76 -11.33
N ALA A 96 3.55 5.69 -12.00
CA ALA A 96 4.17 6.81 -12.71
C ALA A 96 4.55 7.99 -11.79
N ALA A 97 3.87 8.16 -10.67
CA ALA A 97 4.14 9.21 -9.70
C ALA A 97 4.45 8.62 -8.32
N VAL A 98 5.40 9.22 -7.63
CA VAL A 98 5.82 8.85 -6.26
C VAL A 98 5.75 10.10 -5.40
N CYS A 99 5.34 9.95 -4.15
CA CYS A 99 5.43 11.01 -3.15
C CYS A 99 6.31 10.58 -1.98
N GLY A 100 6.69 11.56 -1.16
CA GLY A 100 7.49 11.36 0.02
C GLY A 100 8.00 12.68 0.58
N TYR A 101 9.11 12.65 1.27
CA TYR A 101 9.74 13.85 1.81
C TYR A 101 11.26 13.77 1.73
N SER A 102 11.90 14.93 1.63
CA SER A 102 13.34 15.13 1.78
C SER A 102 13.62 15.84 3.09
N SER A 103 14.73 15.50 3.75
CA SER A 103 15.11 16.04 5.05
C SER A 103 16.37 16.90 4.95
N SER A 104 16.37 18.01 5.68
CA SER A 104 17.54 18.79 6.04
C SER A 104 17.94 18.52 7.50
N ALA A 105 18.91 19.26 8.04
CA ALA A 105 19.27 19.16 9.45
C ALA A 105 18.16 19.67 10.41
N SER A 106 17.21 20.48 9.93
CA SER A 106 16.22 21.17 10.74
C SER A 106 14.78 20.98 10.31
N ALA A 107 14.52 20.51 9.09
CA ALA A 107 13.17 20.44 8.53
C ALA A 107 13.03 19.34 7.49
N ASN A 108 11.80 18.96 7.20
CA ASN A 108 11.42 18.09 6.09
C ASN A 108 10.65 18.90 5.04
N GLN A 109 10.70 18.47 3.77
CA GLN A 109 9.81 19.00 2.75
C GLN A 109 9.20 17.88 1.93
N ALA A 110 7.86 17.89 1.84
CA ALA A 110 7.10 16.98 1.01
C ALA A 110 7.46 17.16 -0.47
N PHE A 111 7.53 16.06 -1.20
CA PHE A 111 7.77 16.07 -2.64
C PHE A 111 6.79 15.19 -3.41
N ARG A 112 6.66 15.49 -4.69
CA ARG A 112 6.13 14.61 -5.73
C ARG A 112 7.19 14.40 -6.80
N TRP A 113 7.38 13.16 -7.21
CA TRP A 113 8.31 12.79 -8.26
C TRP A 113 7.57 12.16 -9.44
N THR A 114 8.05 12.43 -10.65
CA THR A 114 7.68 11.72 -11.89
C THR A 114 8.92 11.54 -12.76
N ALA A 115 8.90 10.57 -13.68
CA ALA A 115 10.06 10.32 -14.55
C ALA A 115 10.44 11.53 -15.41
N ASP A 116 9.46 12.29 -15.91
CA ASP A 116 9.70 13.46 -16.75
C ASP A 116 10.02 14.74 -15.94
N GLY A 117 9.39 14.90 -14.77
CA GLY A 117 9.51 16.12 -13.95
C GLY A 117 10.60 16.05 -12.88
N GLY A 118 11.13 14.85 -12.59
CA GLY A 118 12.01 14.65 -11.46
C GLY A 118 11.32 14.90 -10.12
N ILE A 119 12.11 15.19 -9.07
CA ILE A 119 11.62 15.51 -7.73
C ILE A 119 11.23 16.99 -7.65
N VAL A 120 10.00 17.25 -7.19
CA VAL A 120 9.43 18.61 -7.07
C VAL A 120 8.89 18.79 -5.66
N GLY A 121 9.35 19.83 -4.95
CA GLY A 121 8.87 20.20 -3.63
C GLY A 121 7.44 20.73 -3.66
N LEU A 122 6.63 20.32 -2.68
CA LEU A 122 5.22 20.70 -2.60
C LEU A 122 4.98 21.97 -1.75
N GLY A 123 6.05 22.47 -1.13
CA GLY A 123 5.97 23.61 -0.20
C GLY A 123 5.44 23.17 1.16
N ASP A 124 4.81 24.12 1.86
CA ASP A 124 4.30 23.95 3.21
C ASP A 124 2.95 24.64 3.40
N LEU A 125 2.30 24.40 4.54
CA LEU A 125 1.06 25.10 4.90
C LEU A 125 1.30 26.59 5.16
N PRO A 126 0.39 27.47 4.72
CA PRO A 126 0.53 28.92 4.93
C PRO A 126 0.62 29.26 6.43
N GLY A 127 1.71 29.90 6.83
CA GLY A 127 1.96 30.36 8.20
C GLY A 127 2.75 29.39 9.07
N GLY A 128 3.19 28.24 8.53
CA GLY A 128 4.08 27.29 9.20
C GLY A 128 5.58 27.64 9.02
N ASP A 129 6.43 26.86 9.65
CA ASP A 129 7.88 27.01 9.70
C ASP A 129 8.63 26.10 8.68
N GLU A 130 8.08 25.88 7.50
CA GLU A 130 8.69 25.15 6.38
C GLU A 130 8.97 23.65 6.68
N SER A 131 8.03 22.95 7.36
CA SER A 131 8.15 21.49 7.52
C SER A 131 6.90 20.77 7.06
N SER A 132 7.05 19.92 6.04
CA SER A 132 5.97 19.09 5.52
C SER A 132 6.48 17.69 5.13
N ALA A 133 5.60 16.68 5.24
CA ALA A 133 5.85 15.32 4.82
C ALA A 133 4.65 14.77 4.07
N ALA A 134 4.86 14.24 2.88
CA ALA A 134 3.83 13.48 2.17
C ALA A 134 3.83 12.05 2.67
N ASN A 135 2.65 11.47 2.91
CA ASN A 135 2.46 10.10 3.35
C ASN A 135 1.81 9.24 2.27
N PHE A 136 0.98 9.83 1.42
CA PHE A 136 0.24 9.10 0.41
C PHE A 136 -0.01 9.95 -0.85
N ILE A 137 -0.17 9.27 -1.99
CA ILE A 137 -0.57 9.87 -3.26
C ILE A 137 -1.79 9.13 -3.81
N SER A 138 -2.79 9.85 -4.32
CA SER A 138 -4.00 9.28 -4.94
C SER A 138 -3.68 8.32 -6.09
N GLY A 139 -4.57 7.39 -6.37
CA GLY A 139 -4.38 6.41 -7.44
C GLY A 139 -4.10 7.03 -8.81
N ASP A 140 -4.73 8.18 -9.13
CA ASP A 140 -4.49 8.96 -10.36
C ASP A 140 -3.17 9.76 -10.34
N GLY A 141 -2.47 9.82 -9.19
CA GLY A 141 -1.21 10.53 -9.02
C GLY A 141 -1.31 12.05 -8.97
N THR A 142 -2.50 12.62 -8.85
CA THR A 142 -2.73 14.09 -8.90
C THR A 142 -2.86 14.75 -7.53
N THR A 143 -3.24 14.01 -6.52
CA THR A 143 -3.40 14.49 -5.15
C THR A 143 -2.36 13.85 -4.23
N VAL A 144 -1.69 14.67 -3.43
CA VAL A 144 -0.77 14.21 -2.37
C VAL A 144 -1.34 14.63 -1.02
N VAL A 145 -1.27 13.73 -0.04
CA VAL A 145 -1.72 13.98 1.33
C VAL A 145 -0.62 13.66 2.33
N GLY A 146 -0.68 14.27 3.49
CA GLY A 146 0.32 14.11 4.54
C GLY A 146 0.09 15.07 5.69
N SER A 147 1.17 15.53 6.31
CA SER A 147 1.14 16.54 7.38
C SER A 147 2.13 17.67 7.11
N GLY A 148 1.75 18.87 7.52
CA GLY A 148 2.59 20.07 7.46
C GLY A 148 2.53 20.83 8.77
N ASP A 149 3.59 21.57 9.08
CA ASP A 149 3.65 22.39 10.26
C ASP A 149 2.79 23.65 10.10
N GLN A 150 1.93 23.93 11.09
CA GLN A 150 1.21 25.20 11.17
C GLN A 150 1.88 26.21 12.09
N ASN A 151 2.59 25.73 13.11
CA ASN A 151 3.28 26.59 14.08
C ASN A 151 4.25 25.78 14.94
N PHE A 152 5.53 25.76 14.55
CA PHE A 152 6.58 25.05 15.26
C PHE A 152 6.71 25.47 16.74
N ALA A 153 6.44 26.73 17.09
CA ALA A 153 6.49 27.21 18.46
C ALA A 153 5.49 26.51 19.39
N ASN A 154 4.37 26.00 18.84
CA ASN A 154 3.33 25.27 19.55
C ASN A 154 3.32 23.77 19.25
N ASN A 155 4.23 23.27 18.39
CA ASN A 155 4.30 21.88 17.93
C ASN A 155 2.96 21.39 17.33
N THR A 156 2.32 22.22 16.50
CA THR A 156 1.04 21.91 15.86
C THR A 156 1.28 21.46 14.42
N MET A 157 0.84 20.25 14.11
CA MET A 157 0.84 19.68 12.75
C MET A 157 -0.57 19.62 12.21
N GLN A 158 -0.74 19.84 10.91
CA GLN A 158 -2.04 19.69 10.28
C GLN A 158 -1.98 18.78 9.06
N ALA A 159 -2.95 17.88 8.96
CA ALA A 159 -3.19 17.13 7.75
C ALA A 159 -3.39 18.07 6.56
N PHE A 160 -2.74 17.78 5.45
CA PHE A 160 -2.91 18.55 4.22
C PHE A 160 -3.39 17.69 3.05
N ARG A 161 -3.99 18.35 2.09
CA ARG A 161 -4.22 17.87 0.74
C ARG A 161 -3.58 18.84 -0.25
N TRP A 162 -2.69 18.34 -1.09
CA TRP A 162 -2.04 19.10 -2.13
C TRP A 162 -2.53 18.65 -3.51
N THR A 163 -2.75 19.62 -4.40
CA THR A 163 -2.88 19.41 -5.84
C THR A 163 -2.11 20.52 -6.57
N GLU A 164 -1.73 20.27 -7.82
CA GLU A 164 -1.05 21.31 -8.63
C GLU A 164 -1.89 22.59 -8.76
N ALA A 165 -3.21 22.47 -8.82
CA ALA A 165 -4.12 23.61 -8.98
C ALA A 165 -4.29 24.45 -7.71
N THR A 166 -4.22 23.85 -6.50
CA THR A 166 -4.52 24.53 -5.24
C THR A 166 -3.29 24.78 -4.37
N GLY A 167 -2.18 24.09 -4.65
CA GLY A 167 -1.09 23.97 -3.70
C GLY A 167 -1.52 23.16 -2.47
N MET A 168 -0.80 23.36 -1.36
CA MET A 168 -1.06 22.69 -0.09
C MET A 168 -2.19 23.40 0.68
N VAL A 169 -3.22 22.63 1.06
CA VAL A 169 -4.40 23.12 1.79
C VAL A 169 -4.59 22.26 3.03
N GLY A 170 -4.66 22.89 4.21
CA GLY A 170 -4.91 22.22 5.48
C GLY A 170 -6.34 21.69 5.56
N LEU A 171 -6.49 20.50 6.16
CA LEU A 171 -7.78 19.81 6.28
C LEU A 171 -8.49 20.13 7.60
N GLY A 172 -7.76 20.62 8.61
CA GLY A 172 -8.28 20.87 9.93
C GLY A 172 -8.10 19.68 10.89
N TYR A 173 -9.01 19.58 11.86
CA TYR A 173 -8.97 18.63 12.97
C TYR A 173 -10.36 18.08 13.26
N THR A 174 -10.47 16.91 13.92
CA THR A 174 -11.74 16.44 14.48
C THR A 174 -12.18 17.33 15.65
N GLN A 175 -13.47 17.28 15.96
CA GLN A 175 -14.03 18.10 17.04
C GLN A 175 -13.40 17.76 18.41
N GLY A 176 -12.77 18.74 19.03
CA GLY A 176 -12.09 18.56 20.33
C GLY A 176 -10.59 18.26 20.24
N HIS A 177 -10.08 17.94 19.05
CA HIS A 177 -8.66 17.71 18.76
C HIS A 177 -8.14 18.86 17.90
N HIS A 178 -7.18 19.64 18.39
CA HIS A 178 -6.75 20.86 17.69
C HIS A 178 -5.23 21.02 17.61
N ASP A 179 -4.47 20.01 18.06
CA ASP A 179 -3.03 20.12 18.15
C ASP A 179 -2.31 19.38 17.03
N TRP A 180 -2.88 18.25 16.58
CA TRP A 180 -2.25 17.40 15.58
C TRP A 180 -3.29 16.75 14.67
N SER A 181 -3.05 16.77 13.38
CA SER A 181 -3.71 15.88 12.44
C SER A 181 -2.73 15.48 11.34
N GLU A 182 -2.91 14.28 10.80
CA GLU A 182 -2.04 13.71 9.80
C GLU A 182 -2.86 12.83 8.85
N ALA A 183 -2.70 13.03 7.55
CA ALA A 183 -3.36 12.24 6.53
C ALA A 183 -2.44 11.09 6.09
N TRP A 184 -2.99 9.86 6.02
CA TRP A 184 -2.28 8.64 5.68
C TRP A 184 -2.80 7.94 4.44
N ALA A 185 -4.03 8.24 4.02
CA ALA A 185 -4.65 7.61 2.87
C ALA A 185 -5.50 8.59 2.07
N ALA A 186 -5.67 8.32 0.78
CA ALA A 186 -6.55 9.06 -0.11
C ALA A 186 -7.23 8.12 -1.10
N SER A 187 -8.48 8.45 -1.48
CA SER A 187 -9.20 7.77 -2.57
C SER A 187 -8.48 7.91 -3.91
N ALA A 188 -8.86 7.12 -4.90
CA ALA A 188 -8.21 7.10 -6.22
C ALA A 188 -8.14 8.47 -6.89
N ASP A 189 -9.14 9.33 -6.69
CA ASP A 189 -9.22 10.70 -7.21
C ASP A 189 -8.83 11.78 -6.18
N GLY A 190 -8.41 11.35 -4.96
CA GLY A 190 -8.07 12.25 -3.87
C GLY A 190 -9.22 13.08 -3.32
N SER A 191 -10.48 12.70 -3.57
CA SER A 191 -11.67 13.41 -3.07
C SER A 191 -12.02 13.04 -1.63
N VAL A 192 -11.58 11.87 -1.17
CA VAL A 192 -11.70 11.37 0.21
C VAL A 192 -10.31 11.21 0.78
N VAL A 193 -10.10 11.62 2.04
CA VAL A 193 -8.83 11.49 2.77
C VAL A 193 -9.10 10.87 4.14
N SER A 194 -8.20 10.01 4.61
CA SER A 194 -8.23 9.43 5.95
C SER A 194 -6.89 9.61 6.68
N GLY A 195 -6.90 9.47 7.98
CA GLY A 195 -5.72 9.60 8.81
C GLY A 195 -6.07 9.61 10.30
N ILE A 196 -5.36 10.43 11.06
CA ILE A 196 -5.56 10.62 12.50
C ILE A 196 -5.67 12.11 12.85
N SER A 197 -6.49 12.43 13.83
CA SER A 197 -6.49 13.73 14.51
C SER A 197 -6.39 13.50 16.01
N LEU A 198 -5.48 14.19 16.68
CA LEU A 198 -5.22 14.00 18.09
C LEU A 198 -4.98 15.32 18.83
N LYS A 199 -5.11 15.25 20.14
CA LYS A 199 -4.68 16.27 21.09
C LYS A 199 -3.44 15.76 21.81
N ILE A 200 -2.37 16.54 21.82
CA ILE A 200 -1.10 16.17 22.46
C ILE A 200 -1.32 15.77 23.92
N GLY A 201 -0.89 14.56 24.27
CA GLY A 201 -1.01 14.00 25.63
C GLY A 201 -2.37 13.42 25.98
N SER A 202 -3.25 13.22 25.01
CA SER A 202 -4.54 12.56 25.16
C SER A 202 -4.87 11.67 23.93
N ASP A 203 -6.12 11.56 23.65
CA ASP A 203 -6.74 10.66 22.69
C ASP A 203 -6.41 11.03 21.23
N GLY A 204 -6.42 10.05 20.33
CA GLY A 204 -6.32 10.21 18.88
C GLY A 204 -7.48 9.51 18.18
N GLU A 205 -8.07 10.11 17.15
CA GLU A 205 -9.22 9.57 16.45
C GLU A 205 -8.94 9.47 14.94
N ALA A 206 -9.18 8.29 14.37
CA ALA A 206 -9.21 8.13 12.93
C ALA A 206 -10.29 9.02 12.31
N PHE A 207 -10.01 9.59 11.16
CA PHE A 207 -10.97 10.46 10.49
C PHE A 207 -11.18 10.08 9.02
N VAL A 208 -12.31 10.53 8.49
CA VAL A 208 -12.56 10.69 7.06
C VAL A 208 -12.82 12.16 6.75
N TRP A 209 -12.24 12.64 5.66
CA TRP A 209 -12.45 14.00 5.17
C TRP A 209 -12.97 13.98 3.73
N THR A 210 -13.90 14.87 3.44
CA THR A 210 -14.28 15.26 2.08
C THR A 210 -14.41 16.77 1.99
N GLN A 211 -14.34 17.32 0.79
CA GLN A 211 -14.52 18.76 0.55
C GLN A 211 -15.87 19.29 1.09
N SER A 212 -16.91 18.47 1.10
CA SER A 212 -18.25 18.87 1.51
C SER A 212 -18.50 18.76 3.02
N THR A 213 -17.82 17.83 3.69
CA THR A 213 -18.06 17.54 5.11
C THR A 213 -16.99 18.08 6.04
N GLY A 214 -15.79 18.37 5.52
CA GLY A 214 -14.61 18.54 6.36
C GLY A 214 -14.22 17.23 7.03
N ILE A 215 -13.43 17.29 8.09
CA ILE A 215 -13.02 16.14 8.90
C ILE A 215 -14.18 15.65 9.77
N ILE A 216 -14.43 14.32 9.72
CA ILE A 216 -15.38 13.60 10.58
C ILE A 216 -14.65 12.43 11.21
N GLY A 217 -14.71 12.30 12.55
CA GLY A 217 -14.16 11.15 13.27
C GLY A 217 -14.87 9.85 12.92
N LEU A 218 -14.12 8.76 12.87
CA LEU A 218 -14.64 7.42 12.58
C LEU A 218 -15.08 6.67 13.83
N GLY A 219 -14.76 7.22 15.02
CA GLY A 219 -14.92 6.53 16.29
C GLY A 219 -13.85 5.48 16.53
N ASP A 220 -14.10 4.63 17.52
CA ASP A 220 -13.17 3.62 18.01
C ASP A 220 -13.87 2.26 18.15
N LEU A 221 -13.07 1.20 18.32
CA LEU A 221 -13.56 -0.11 18.70
C LEU A 221 -14.18 -0.09 20.10
N PRO A 222 -15.21 -0.91 20.40
CA PRO A 222 -15.82 -0.98 21.72
C PRO A 222 -14.79 -1.31 22.82
N GLY A 223 -14.74 -0.46 23.86
CA GLY A 223 -13.77 -0.61 24.95
C GLY A 223 -12.38 -0.06 24.64
N SER A 224 -12.23 0.71 23.58
CA SER A 224 -10.99 1.40 23.20
C SER A 224 -10.56 2.44 24.25
N ASP A 225 -9.25 2.65 24.34
CA ASP A 225 -8.61 3.74 25.11
C ASP A 225 -8.56 5.06 24.31
N ASN A 226 -9.49 5.25 23.35
CA ASN A 226 -9.66 6.43 22.49
C ASN A 226 -8.44 6.71 21.59
N TYR A 227 -7.92 5.69 20.92
CA TYR A 227 -6.91 5.87 19.89
C TYR A 227 -7.22 5.00 18.66
N SER A 228 -7.39 5.65 17.53
CA SER A 228 -7.53 5.00 16.23
C SER A 228 -6.83 5.80 15.13
N VAL A 229 -6.40 5.13 14.06
CA VAL A 229 -5.77 5.75 12.88
C VAL A 229 -6.21 5.02 11.62
N GLY A 230 -6.66 5.75 10.59
CA GLY A 230 -6.95 5.21 9.26
C GLY A 230 -5.70 5.29 8.38
N LEU A 231 -5.21 4.15 7.90
CA LEU A 231 -3.90 4.02 7.23
C LEU A 231 -4.02 3.73 5.73
N ASP A 232 -5.13 3.11 5.30
CA ASP A 232 -5.41 2.88 3.89
C ASP A 232 -6.91 2.80 3.61
N MET A 233 -7.30 2.92 2.33
CA MET A 233 -8.70 2.90 1.93
C MET A 233 -8.89 2.38 0.50
N THR A 234 -10.10 1.86 0.24
CA THR A 234 -10.54 1.52 -1.12
C THR A 234 -10.54 2.75 -2.04
N PRO A 235 -10.50 2.58 -3.38
CA PRO A 235 -10.47 3.69 -4.35
C PRO A 235 -11.59 4.72 -4.21
N THR A 236 -12.74 4.30 -3.66
CA THR A 236 -13.89 5.17 -3.40
C THR A 236 -13.91 5.79 -2.01
N GLY A 237 -12.99 5.38 -1.11
CA GLY A 237 -13.02 5.74 0.30
C GLY A 237 -14.17 5.11 1.09
N SER A 238 -14.85 4.09 0.53
CA SER A 238 -16.01 3.44 1.17
C SER A 238 -15.63 2.46 2.28
N VAL A 239 -14.41 1.93 2.24
CA VAL A 239 -13.82 1.08 3.28
C VAL A 239 -12.48 1.67 3.67
N ILE A 240 -12.21 1.74 4.97
CA ILE A 240 -10.95 2.24 5.55
C ILE A 240 -10.41 1.16 6.47
N THR A 241 -9.09 0.93 6.44
CA THR A 241 -8.36 0.05 7.35
C THR A 241 -7.32 0.84 8.14
N GLY A 242 -6.86 0.27 9.24
CA GLY A 242 -5.84 0.87 10.10
C GLY A 242 -5.70 0.14 11.41
N GLY A 243 -5.42 0.87 12.48
CA GLY A 243 -5.28 0.31 13.82
C GLY A 243 -6.05 1.12 14.87
N CYS A 244 -6.47 0.45 15.93
CA CYS A 244 -7.18 1.02 17.07
C CYS A 244 -6.67 0.37 18.35
N SER A 245 -6.67 1.10 19.47
CA SER A 245 -6.25 0.61 20.78
C SER A 245 -7.46 0.22 21.64
N PRO A 246 -8.02 -1.00 21.52
CA PRO A 246 -8.98 -1.49 22.49
C PRO A 246 -8.29 -1.78 23.82
N ALA A 247 -9.07 -1.87 24.90
CA ALA A 247 -8.55 -2.18 26.23
C ALA A 247 -7.73 -3.49 26.18
N GLY A 248 -6.42 -3.38 26.37
CA GLY A 248 -5.50 -4.51 26.44
C GLY A 248 -4.70 -4.83 25.18
N GLY A 249 -4.69 -3.96 24.17
CA GLY A 249 -3.85 -4.19 22.97
C GLY A 249 -3.97 -3.09 21.93
N TYR A 250 -3.53 -3.42 20.72
CA TYR A 250 -3.70 -2.63 19.52
C TYR A 250 -4.19 -3.54 18.41
N GLU A 251 -5.29 -3.19 17.73
CA GLU A 251 -5.99 -4.12 16.86
C GLU A 251 -6.30 -3.50 15.49
N ALA A 252 -6.00 -4.24 14.43
CA ALA A 252 -6.39 -3.87 13.07
C ALA A 252 -7.90 -3.79 12.94
N PHE A 253 -8.38 -2.82 12.18
CA PHE A 253 -9.81 -2.67 11.93
C PHE A 253 -10.15 -2.55 10.44
N ARG A 254 -11.40 -2.83 10.13
CA ARG A 254 -12.08 -2.50 8.88
C ARG A 254 -13.29 -1.62 9.21
N TRP A 255 -13.31 -0.42 8.64
CA TRP A 255 -14.41 0.53 8.83
C TRP A 255 -15.22 0.72 7.56
N THR A 256 -16.53 0.87 7.71
CA THR A 256 -17.45 1.33 6.65
C THR A 256 -18.45 2.31 7.24
N GLN A 257 -18.97 3.23 6.42
CA GLN A 257 -19.96 4.21 6.89
C GLN A 257 -21.22 3.55 7.46
N ALA A 258 -21.65 2.42 6.91
CA ALA A 258 -22.86 1.73 7.37
C ALA A 258 -22.64 0.82 8.58
N GLY A 259 -21.45 0.20 8.70
CA GLY A 259 -21.14 -0.80 9.71
C GLY A 259 -20.32 -0.27 10.90
N GLY A 260 -19.76 0.94 10.77
CA GLY A 260 -18.78 1.43 11.74
C GLY A 260 -17.46 0.67 11.69
N MET A 261 -16.70 0.70 12.78
CA MET A 261 -15.41 0.04 12.94
C MET A 261 -15.61 -1.42 13.41
N PHE A 262 -14.97 -2.35 12.69
CA PHE A 262 -14.98 -3.78 12.98
C PHE A 262 -13.55 -4.28 13.18
N ALA A 263 -13.29 -4.95 14.30
CA ALA A 263 -11.99 -5.53 14.63
C ALA A 263 -11.67 -6.73 13.75
N LEU A 264 -10.44 -6.82 13.27
CA LEU A 264 -9.97 -7.94 12.44
C LEU A 264 -9.40 -9.10 13.24
N GLY A 265 -9.18 -8.89 14.55
CA GLY A 265 -8.53 -9.84 15.43
C GLY A 265 -7.01 -9.79 15.32
N ASP A 266 -6.39 -10.87 15.77
CA ASP A 266 -4.95 -11.03 15.84
C ASP A 266 -4.52 -12.42 15.39
N LEU A 267 -3.22 -12.67 15.21
CA LEU A 267 -2.70 -13.99 14.91
C LEU A 267 -2.89 -14.93 16.11
N PRO A 268 -3.22 -16.21 15.89
CA PRO A 268 -3.43 -17.16 16.98
C PRO A 268 -2.17 -17.35 17.84
N GLY A 269 -2.27 -16.99 19.12
CA GLY A 269 -1.17 -17.12 20.09
C GLY A 269 -0.29 -15.90 20.22
N GLY A 270 -0.64 -14.80 19.54
CA GLY A 270 0.10 -13.54 19.55
C GLY A 270 -0.17 -12.63 20.76
N ASP A 271 0.52 -11.51 20.82
CA ASP A 271 0.55 -10.56 21.95
C ASP A 271 -0.50 -9.44 21.86
N HIS A 272 -1.62 -9.63 21.15
CA HIS A 272 -2.70 -8.65 20.96
C HIS A 272 -2.25 -7.34 20.31
N TYR A 273 -1.45 -7.45 19.26
CA TYR A 273 -1.08 -6.34 18.40
C TYR A 273 -1.34 -6.67 16.93
N SER A 274 -2.15 -5.88 16.26
CA SER A 274 -2.28 -5.92 14.80
C SER A 274 -2.60 -4.54 14.22
N SER A 275 -2.18 -4.27 12.98
CA SER A 275 -2.47 -3.03 12.25
C SER A 275 -2.59 -3.30 10.76
N GLY A 276 -3.68 -2.86 10.12
CA GLY A 276 -3.91 -2.99 8.68
C GLY A 276 -3.23 -1.85 7.92
N TYR A 277 -2.39 -2.19 6.93
CA TYR A 277 -1.58 -1.22 6.16
C TYR A 277 -1.98 -1.10 4.70
N GLY A 278 -2.51 -2.16 4.10
CA GLY A 278 -2.97 -2.19 2.72
C GLY A 278 -4.31 -2.89 2.58
N ILE A 279 -5.15 -2.44 1.63
CA ILE A 279 -6.48 -2.98 1.37
C ILE A 279 -6.76 -3.07 -0.13
N THR A 280 -7.38 -4.17 -0.58
CA THR A 280 -7.80 -4.33 -1.97
C THR A 280 -8.93 -3.38 -2.38
N ASP A 281 -9.10 -3.13 -3.69
CA ASP A 281 -10.12 -2.22 -4.24
C ASP A 281 -11.56 -2.60 -3.83
N ASP A 282 -11.84 -3.89 -3.66
CA ASP A 282 -13.13 -4.40 -3.20
C ASP A 282 -13.30 -4.34 -1.67
N GLY A 283 -12.23 -4.01 -0.94
CA GLY A 283 -12.21 -3.91 0.52
C GLY A 283 -12.34 -5.24 1.26
N ASN A 284 -12.07 -6.39 0.60
CA ASN A 284 -12.29 -7.71 1.17
C ASN A 284 -10.99 -8.37 1.68
N THR A 285 -9.83 -7.93 1.21
CA THR A 285 -8.53 -8.42 1.68
C THR A 285 -7.73 -7.27 2.29
N ILE A 286 -7.18 -7.51 3.47
CA ILE A 286 -6.34 -6.54 4.20
C ILE A 286 -5.02 -7.23 4.56
N VAL A 287 -3.92 -6.49 4.39
CA VAL A 287 -2.59 -6.93 4.80
C VAL A 287 -2.01 -5.95 5.82
N GLY A 288 -1.03 -6.40 6.59
CA GLY A 288 -0.43 -5.54 7.61
C GLY A 288 0.59 -6.27 8.48
N VAL A 289 0.65 -5.87 9.74
CA VAL A 289 1.54 -6.43 10.77
C VAL A 289 0.73 -6.92 11.96
N ALA A 290 1.17 -8.02 12.54
CA ALA A 290 0.65 -8.56 13.80
C ALA A 290 1.79 -9.03 14.72
N ASP A 291 1.48 -9.29 15.99
CA ASP A 291 2.41 -9.83 17.01
C ASP A 291 3.64 -8.96 17.29
N TRP A 292 3.52 -7.64 17.12
CA TRP A 292 4.65 -6.74 17.36
C TRP A 292 4.87 -6.52 18.86
N ASP A 293 5.94 -7.08 19.39
CA ASP A 293 6.39 -6.99 20.79
C ASP A 293 7.21 -5.71 21.09
N GLY A 294 7.24 -4.75 20.15
CA GLY A 294 8.08 -3.54 20.25
C GLY A 294 9.49 -3.69 19.72
N GLY A 295 9.89 -4.89 19.26
CA GLY A 295 11.17 -5.19 18.62
C GLY A 295 11.02 -5.67 17.18
N PHE A 296 12.08 -5.51 16.36
CA PHE A 296 12.07 -5.96 14.96
C PHE A 296 12.00 -7.50 14.78
N GLY A 297 12.05 -8.28 15.85
CA GLY A 297 12.07 -9.75 15.78
C GLY A 297 10.75 -10.45 16.08
N GLY A 298 9.76 -9.73 16.62
CA GLY A 298 8.46 -10.28 17.00
C GLY A 298 7.32 -9.96 16.03
N ALA A 299 7.55 -9.10 15.03
CA ALA A 299 6.54 -8.73 14.04
C ALA A 299 6.33 -9.82 13.00
N HIS A 300 5.08 -10.03 12.56
CA HIS A 300 4.71 -10.94 11.49
C HIS A 300 3.77 -10.28 10.49
N ALA A 301 4.10 -10.38 9.20
CA ALA A 301 3.19 -9.98 8.14
C ALA A 301 1.92 -10.84 8.17
N PHE A 302 0.74 -10.22 8.09
CA PHE A 302 -0.52 -10.93 8.01
C PHE A 302 -1.26 -10.65 6.69
N ILE A 303 -2.18 -11.55 6.36
CA ILE A 303 -3.27 -11.39 5.41
C ILE A 303 -4.58 -11.74 6.09
N TRP A 304 -5.59 -10.92 5.90
CA TRP A 304 -6.94 -11.11 6.43
C TRP A 304 -7.98 -11.08 5.32
N ASP A 305 -8.94 -11.97 5.39
CA ASP A 305 -10.20 -11.93 4.66
C ASP A 305 -11.33 -12.45 5.54
N ALA A 306 -12.59 -12.11 5.19
CA ALA A 306 -13.74 -12.48 6.03
C ALA A 306 -14.03 -14.00 6.10
N ALA A 307 -13.53 -14.78 5.15
CA ALA A 307 -13.76 -16.24 5.12
C ALA A 307 -12.80 -17.00 6.03
N HIS A 308 -11.56 -16.50 6.17
CA HIS A 308 -10.48 -17.21 6.88
C HIS A 308 -10.01 -16.50 8.16
N GLY A 309 -10.38 -15.21 8.35
CA GLY A 309 -9.84 -14.38 9.43
C GLY A 309 -8.38 -14.00 9.18
N MET A 310 -7.67 -13.58 10.25
CA MET A 310 -6.25 -13.20 10.16
C MET A 310 -5.34 -14.43 10.13
N ARG A 311 -4.41 -14.46 9.16
CA ARG A 311 -3.46 -15.55 8.93
C ARG A 311 -2.06 -14.99 8.75
N ASN A 312 -1.05 -15.71 9.21
CA ASN A 312 0.35 -15.36 8.94
C ASN A 312 0.62 -15.45 7.44
N LEU A 313 1.04 -14.34 6.82
CA LEU A 313 1.23 -14.24 5.38
C LEU A 313 2.30 -15.21 4.88
N GLN A 314 3.44 -15.34 5.57
CA GLN A 314 4.50 -16.26 5.17
C GLN A 314 3.99 -17.71 5.11
N THR A 315 3.22 -18.14 6.11
CA THR A 315 2.61 -19.48 6.12
C THR A 315 1.65 -19.67 4.93
N VAL A 316 0.84 -18.67 4.60
CA VAL A 316 -0.06 -18.70 3.44
C VAL A 316 0.74 -18.84 2.14
N LEU A 317 1.78 -18.04 1.96
CA LEU A 317 2.63 -18.08 0.76
C LEU A 317 3.33 -19.42 0.57
N GLU A 318 3.81 -20.04 1.65
CA GLU A 318 4.48 -21.34 1.61
C GLU A 318 3.49 -22.49 1.36
N THR A 319 2.32 -22.48 2.04
CA THR A 319 1.41 -23.64 2.02
C THR A 319 0.35 -23.60 0.92
N GLU A 320 -0.15 -22.42 0.56
CA GLU A 320 -1.22 -22.27 -0.43
C GLU A 320 -0.66 -21.92 -1.82
N TYR A 321 0.42 -21.11 -1.86
CA TYR A 321 1.06 -20.69 -3.11
C TYR A 321 2.34 -21.47 -3.46
N GLY A 322 2.86 -22.30 -2.54
CA GLY A 322 4.01 -23.17 -2.77
C GLY A 322 5.33 -22.42 -2.95
N LEU A 323 5.45 -21.19 -2.42
CA LEU A 323 6.67 -20.40 -2.50
C LEU A 323 7.73 -20.91 -1.52
N ASP A 324 8.98 -20.94 -1.93
CA ASP A 324 10.12 -21.25 -1.06
C ASP A 324 10.66 -19.96 -0.41
N LEU A 325 10.33 -19.76 0.85
CA LEU A 325 10.78 -18.63 1.65
C LEU A 325 11.84 -19.04 2.69
N THR A 326 12.58 -20.12 2.42
CA THR A 326 13.61 -20.65 3.33
C THR A 326 14.62 -19.56 3.74
N GLY A 327 14.73 -19.31 5.04
CA GLY A 327 15.63 -18.31 5.63
C GLY A 327 15.09 -16.89 5.65
N TRP A 328 13.93 -16.63 5.09
CA TRP A 328 13.22 -15.35 5.22
C TRP A 328 12.32 -15.34 6.47
N THR A 329 12.13 -14.15 7.02
CA THR A 329 11.06 -13.83 7.98
C THR A 329 10.34 -12.59 7.49
N LEU A 330 9.08 -12.72 7.08
CA LEU A 330 8.28 -11.59 6.60
C LEU A 330 7.70 -10.84 7.81
N LEU A 331 8.20 -9.62 8.06
CA LEU A 331 7.83 -8.84 9.23
C LEU A 331 6.59 -7.98 8.99
N TYR A 332 6.53 -7.29 7.85
CA TYR A 332 5.47 -6.35 7.50
C TYR A 332 5.01 -6.60 6.07
N ALA A 333 3.70 -6.66 5.86
CA ALA A 333 3.08 -6.46 4.56
C ALA A 333 2.53 -5.03 4.52
N ASN A 334 3.26 -4.14 3.84
CA ASN A 334 2.97 -2.71 3.87
C ASN A 334 1.90 -2.28 2.88
N ASP A 335 1.71 -3.07 1.81
CA ASP A 335 0.71 -2.78 0.79
C ASP A 335 0.30 -4.02 -0.01
N ILE A 336 -0.90 -3.94 -0.59
CA ILE A 336 -1.45 -4.91 -1.53
C ILE A 336 -2.07 -4.17 -2.71
N SER A 337 -1.84 -4.65 -3.94
CA SER A 337 -2.46 -4.06 -5.13
C SER A 337 -3.99 -4.15 -5.09
N GLY A 338 -4.67 -3.26 -5.80
CA GLY A 338 -6.12 -3.18 -5.77
C GLY A 338 -6.83 -4.47 -6.19
N ASP A 339 -6.24 -5.25 -7.10
CA ASP A 339 -6.70 -6.57 -7.55
C ASP A 339 -6.34 -7.72 -6.58
N GLY A 340 -5.56 -7.43 -5.53
CA GLY A 340 -5.11 -8.42 -4.55
C GLY A 340 -3.94 -9.30 -4.99
N ARG A 341 -3.38 -9.07 -6.18
CA ARG A 341 -2.35 -9.94 -6.76
C ARG A 341 -0.95 -9.68 -6.21
N TYR A 342 -0.58 -8.41 -6.00
CA TYR A 342 0.76 -8.04 -5.60
C TYR A 342 0.78 -7.56 -4.16
N ILE A 343 1.70 -8.12 -3.35
CA ILE A 343 1.91 -7.71 -1.96
C ILE A 343 3.36 -7.28 -1.81
N THR A 344 3.61 -6.16 -1.15
CA THR A 344 4.96 -5.69 -0.85
C THR A 344 5.17 -5.40 0.62
N GLY A 345 6.41 -5.46 1.06
CA GLY A 345 6.74 -5.20 2.44
C GLY A 345 8.22 -5.31 2.75
N GLN A 346 8.52 -5.58 4.01
CA GLN A 346 9.90 -5.78 4.46
C GLN A 346 10.01 -6.99 5.38
N GLY A 347 11.20 -7.57 5.43
CA GLY A 347 11.49 -8.75 6.22
C GLY A 347 12.98 -8.92 6.47
N ILE A 348 13.34 -9.97 7.19
CA ILE A 348 14.73 -10.37 7.38
C ILE A 348 15.07 -11.41 6.33
N ASN A 349 16.11 -11.12 5.54
CA ASN A 349 16.61 -12.01 4.51
C ASN A 349 17.49 -13.14 5.09
N PRO A 350 17.88 -14.15 4.30
CA PRO A 350 18.72 -15.25 4.79
C PRO A 350 20.11 -14.85 5.32
N ASN A 351 20.57 -13.62 5.07
CA ASN A 351 21.82 -13.09 5.61
C ASN A 351 21.62 -12.36 6.96
N GLY A 352 20.38 -12.18 7.40
CA GLY A 352 20.02 -11.44 8.60
C GLY A 352 19.85 -9.93 8.40
N ASP A 353 19.81 -9.47 7.15
CA ASP A 353 19.61 -8.07 6.82
C ASP A 353 18.12 -7.75 6.62
N ASN A 354 17.73 -6.50 6.89
CA ASN A 354 16.39 -6.01 6.56
C ASN A 354 16.30 -5.72 5.06
N GLU A 355 15.37 -6.35 4.38
CA GLU A 355 15.22 -6.26 2.94
C GLU A 355 13.76 -6.13 2.51
N ALA A 356 13.52 -5.22 1.55
CA ALA A 356 12.26 -5.08 0.84
C ALA A 356 11.97 -6.29 -0.03
N TRP A 357 10.70 -6.68 -0.12
CA TRP A 357 10.25 -7.78 -0.95
C TRP A 357 8.95 -7.46 -1.70
N LEU A 358 8.74 -8.17 -2.80
CA LEU A 358 7.52 -8.17 -3.60
C LEU A 358 7.08 -9.62 -3.86
N VAL A 359 5.79 -9.87 -3.65
CA VAL A 359 5.11 -11.12 -4.02
C VAL A 359 4.20 -10.85 -5.19
N ASP A 360 4.24 -11.72 -6.21
CA ASP A 360 3.19 -11.89 -7.22
C ASP A 360 2.47 -13.21 -6.89
N LEU A 361 1.20 -13.15 -6.53
CA LEU A 361 0.39 -14.33 -6.23
C LEU A 361 -0.01 -15.12 -7.49
N GLY A 362 0.36 -14.60 -8.67
CA GLY A 362 0.00 -15.20 -9.96
C GLY A 362 -1.42 -14.87 -10.39
N ASP A 363 -1.80 -15.37 -11.55
CA ASP A 363 -3.17 -15.21 -12.03
C ASP A 363 -4.09 -16.17 -11.29
N CYS A 364 -5.23 -15.68 -10.79
CA CYS A 364 -6.24 -16.55 -10.18
C CYS A 364 -6.88 -17.43 -11.28
N PRO A 365 -6.74 -18.77 -11.23
CA PRO A 365 -7.33 -19.63 -12.25
C PRO A 365 -8.86 -19.54 -12.37
N ALA A 366 -9.51 -18.99 -11.35
CA ALA A 366 -10.96 -18.77 -11.31
C ALA A 366 -11.37 -17.41 -11.90
N ASP A 367 -10.46 -16.47 -12.06
CA ASP A 367 -10.64 -15.20 -12.77
C ASP A 367 -10.28 -15.43 -14.24
N PHE A 368 -11.25 -15.92 -14.99
CA PHE A 368 -11.02 -16.37 -16.36
C PHE A 368 -10.82 -15.24 -17.36
N ASN A 369 -11.35 -14.05 -17.07
CA ASN A 369 -11.21 -12.85 -17.89
C ASN A 369 -10.09 -11.91 -17.41
N ASN A 370 -9.43 -12.23 -16.29
CA ASN A 370 -8.37 -11.46 -15.64
C ASN A 370 -8.78 -10.00 -15.33
N ASP A 371 -10.03 -9.81 -14.89
CA ASP A 371 -10.51 -8.49 -14.47
C ASP A 371 -10.30 -8.20 -12.97
N GLY A 372 -9.67 -9.14 -12.25
CA GLY A 372 -9.38 -9.07 -10.82
C GLY A 372 -10.56 -9.49 -9.92
N ASN A 373 -11.69 -9.93 -10.49
CA ASN A 373 -12.88 -10.28 -9.73
C ASN A 373 -13.37 -11.68 -10.09
N VAL A 374 -13.29 -12.63 -9.19
CA VAL A 374 -13.89 -13.96 -9.37
C VAL A 374 -15.40 -13.87 -9.19
N ASN A 375 -16.14 -13.90 -10.29
CA ASN A 375 -17.59 -13.72 -10.30
C ASN A 375 -18.30 -14.56 -11.37
N THR A 376 -19.60 -14.33 -11.60
CA THR A 376 -20.37 -15.07 -12.60
C THR A 376 -19.98 -14.76 -14.04
N ILE A 377 -19.27 -13.66 -14.30
CA ILE A 377 -18.76 -13.31 -15.64
C ILE A 377 -17.64 -14.28 -16.02
N ASP A 378 -16.75 -14.63 -15.09
CA ASP A 378 -15.69 -15.62 -15.31
C ASP A 378 -16.24 -16.99 -15.68
N VAL A 379 -17.32 -17.40 -14.98
CA VAL A 379 -18.03 -18.64 -15.31
C VAL A 379 -18.62 -18.57 -16.72
N LEU A 380 -19.18 -17.42 -17.11
CA LEU A 380 -19.73 -17.23 -18.45
C LEU A 380 -18.62 -17.22 -19.51
N ASP A 381 -17.51 -16.57 -19.26
CA ASP A 381 -16.38 -16.49 -20.17
C ASP A 381 -15.67 -17.85 -20.30
N PHE A 382 -15.52 -18.58 -19.19
CA PHE A 382 -15.10 -19.99 -19.23
C PHE A 382 -16.05 -20.86 -20.09
N LEU A 383 -17.37 -20.74 -19.87
CA LEU A 383 -18.35 -21.51 -20.64
C LEU A 383 -18.37 -21.11 -22.11
N ASN A 384 -18.22 -19.82 -22.43
CA ASN A 384 -18.14 -19.34 -23.81
C ASN A 384 -16.90 -19.87 -24.51
N ALA A 385 -15.75 -19.86 -23.84
CA ALA A 385 -14.51 -20.44 -24.35
C ALA A 385 -14.66 -21.95 -24.58
N TRP A 386 -15.27 -22.66 -23.63
CA TRP A 386 -15.56 -24.09 -23.76
C TRP A 386 -16.44 -24.40 -24.98
N VAL A 387 -17.54 -23.67 -25.16
CA VAL A 387 -18.46 -23.85 -26.30
C VAL A 387 -17.78 -23.50 -27.62
N ALA A 388 -16.85 -22.55 -27.62
CA ALA A 388 -16.06 -22.18 -28.80
C ALA A 388 -15.01 -23.23 -29.19
N GLY A 389 -14.76 -24.25 -28.37
CA GLY A 389 -13.88 -25.39 -28.65
C GLY A 389 -12.48 -25.25 -28.03
N CYS A 390 -12.38 -24.58 -26.89
CA CYS A 390 -11.16 -24.65 -26.08
C CYS A 390 -11.07 -25.95 -25.30
#